data_1a763494752b80c06aa43bf164e2d03e
#
_entry.id   1a763494752b80c06aa43bf164e2d03e
#
_cell.length_a   1.000
_cell.length_b   1.000
_cell.length_c   1.000
_cell.angle_alpha   90.00
_cell.angle_beta   90.00
_cell.angle_gamma   90.00
#
_symmetry.space_group_name_H-M   'P 1'
#
loop_
_entity.id
_entity.type
_entity.pdbx_description
1 polymer ?
#
loop_
_entity_poly.entity_id
_entity_poly.type
_entity_poly.pdbx_seq_one_letter_code
_entity_poly.pdbx_strand_id
1 'polypeptide(L)'
;DPHTAIVHTSLTNLDLIPSHIDLVGAEIEMLNIDDRENLLKRVLTPLRASYDYILIDCSPSLGLITINALTASDSVIIPVQCEFFALEGIAKLLNTIKIIKSNLNPALRIEGFLLTMYDGRLRLSMQVHDEVRRHFGDLVFDTVIARNVRLSEAPSHGLPISMYDPLS
;
A
#
# COMPACT_ATOMS: atom_id res chain seq x y z
N ASP A 1 -3.52 2.29 23.66
CA ASP A 1 -4.57 1.36 23.21
C ASP A 1 -4.93 1.68 21.76
N PRO A 2 -4.76 0.75 20.81
CA PRO A 2 -5.06 1.02 19.40
C PRO A 2 -6.55 1.29 19.13
N HIS A 3 -7.45 0.78 19.96
CA HIS A 3 -8.88 1.00 19.80
C HIS A 3 -9.27 2.49 19.94
N THR A 4 -8.50 3.28 20.67
CA THR A 4 -8.77 4.72 20.84
C THR A 4 -8.42 5.55 19.60
N ALA A 5 -7.62 4.99 18.68
CA ALA A 5 -7.24 5.66 17.44
C ALA A 5 -8.17 5.34 16.26
N ILE A 6 -9.12 4.40 16.46
CA ILE A 6 -10.06 4.00 15.42
C ILE A 6 -11.16 5.06 15.28
N VAL A 7 -11.37 5.50 14.05
CA VAL A 7 -12.47 6.38 13.65
C VAL A 7 -13.44 5.58 12.78
N HIS A 8 -14.70 5.50 13.23
CA HIS A 8 -15.76 4.90 12.42
C HIS A 8 -16.15 5.82 11.28
N THR A 9 -16.15 5.28 10.07
CA THR A 9 -16.56 6.04 8.88
C THR A 9 -18.06 5.95 8.63
N SER A 10 -18.58 6.70 7.68
CA SER A 10 -19.97 6.58 7.22
C SER A 10 -20.26 5.28 6.44
N LEU A 11 -19.24 4.52 6.09
CA LEU A 11 -19.36 3.20 5.44
C LEU A 11 -19.46 2.11 6.50
N THR A 12 -20.46 1.25 6.41
CA THR A 12 -20.86 0.29 7.45
C THR A 12 -19.75 -0.70 7.85
N ASN A 13 -18.81 -1.00 6.95
CA ASN A 13 -17.76 -2.01 7.16
C ASN A 13 -16.35 -1.43 7.00
N LEU A 14 -16.20 -0.13 7.21
CA LEU A 14 -14.90 0.55 7.07
C LEU A 14 -14.62 1.44 8.26
N ASP A 15 -13.60 1.08 8.99
CA ASP A 15 -12.99 1.91 10.03
C ASP A 15 -11.64 2.44 9.55
N LEU A 16 -11.18 3.54 10.13
CA LEU A 16 -9.95 4.21 9.74
C LEU A 16 -9.10 4.53 10.97
N ILE A 17 -7.82 4.24 10.90
CA ILE A 17 -6.80 4.85 11.77
C ILE A 17 -6.11 5.92 10.93
N PRO A 18 -6.44 7.22 11.13
CA PRO A 18 -5.87 8.28 10.32
C PRO A 18 -4.40 8.52 10.67
N SER A 19 -3.59 8.82 9.65
CA SER A 19 -2.23 9.31 9.82
C SER A 19 -2.23 10.84 10.03
N HIS A 20 -1.21 11.35 10.73
CA HIS A 20 -0.97 12.77 10.89
C HIS A 20 0.44 13.14 10.42
N ILE A 21 0.65 14.40 10.06
CA ILE A 21 1.97 14.89 9.59
C ILE A 21 3.07 14.67 10.65
N ASP A 22 2.72 14.69 11.91
CA ASP A 22 3.65 14.45 13.03
C ASP A 22 4.23 13.03 13.02
N LEU A 23 3.64 12.09 12.28
CA LEU A 23 4.20 10.75 12.10
C LEU A 23 5.60 10.79 11.47
N VAL A 24 5.93 11.84 10.73
CA VAL A 24 7.29 12.06 10.21
C VAL A 24 8.29 12.24 11.38
N GLY A 25 7.87 12.92 12.45
CA GLY A 25 8.67 13.05 13.68
C GLY A 25 8.88 11.72 14.42
N ALA A 26 7.90 10.83 14.33
CA ALA A 26 7.97 9.52 14.97
C ALA A 26 9.14 8.67 14.45
N GLU A 27 9.58 8.82 13.21
CA GLU A 27 10.77 8.12 12.70
C GLU A 27 12.02 8.46 13.52
N ILE A 28 12.17 9.72 13.94
CA ILE A 28 13.31 10.17 14.77
C ILE A 28 13.16 9.61 16.20
N GLU A 29 11.97 9.69 16.76
CA GLU A 29 11.69 9.17 18.12
C GLU A 29 11.92 7.66 18.22
N MET A 30 11.51 6.92 17.19
CA MET A 30 11.68 5.47 17.11
C MET A 30 13.15 5.03 17.07
N LEU A 31 14.11 5.90 16.67
CA LEU A 31 15.52 5.51 16.56
C LEU A 31 16.11 4.98 17.86
N ASN A 32 15.59 5.45 19.00
CA ASN A 32 16.07 5.08 20.34
C ASN A 32 15.20 4.00 21.01
N ILE A 33 14.26 3.41 20.28
CA ILE A 33 13.36 2.36 20.80
C ILE A 33 13.89 1.00 20.38
N ASP A 34 14.03 0.09 21.34
CA ASP A 34 14.38 -1.29 21.06
C ASP A 34 13.23 -1.97 20.30
N ASP A 35 13.61 -2.82 19.33
CA ASP A 35 12.64 -3.55 18.49
C ASP A 35 11.65 -2.63 17.75
N ARG A 36 12.16 -1.47 17.33
CA ARG A 36 11.40 -0.39 16.66
C ARG A 36 10.72 -0.83 15.37
N GLU A 37 11.24 -1.84 14.70
CA GLU A 37 10.71 -2.40 13.46
C GLU A 37 9.39 -3.17 13.66
N ASN A 38 9.07 -3.57 14.89
CA ASN A 38 7.89 -4.33 15.25
C ASN A 38 6.80 -3.51 15.98
N LEU A 39 6.95 -2.18 16.08
CA LEU A 39 6.00 -1.33 16.82
C LEU A 39 4.58 -1.44 16.25
N LEU A 40 4.43 -1.26 14.94
CA LEU A 40 3.13 -1.34 14.28
C LEU A 40 2.51 -2.74 14.40
N LYS A 41 3.31 -3.79 14.28
CA LYS A 41 2.85 -5.17 14.46
C LYS A 41 2.25 -5.38 15.85
N ARG A 42 2.91 -4.86 16.90
CA ARG A 42 2.39 -4.93 18.28
C ARG A 42 1.08 -4.17 18.43
N VAL A 43 0.97 -3.00 17.79
CA VAL A 43 -0.25 -2.17 17.79
C VAL A 43 -1.41 -2.86 17.08
N LEU A 44 -1.16 -3.49 15.93
CA LEU A 44 -2.23 -4.10 15.11
C LEU A 44 -2.63 -5.51 15.59
N THR A 45 -1.77 -6.22 16.33
CA THR A 45 -2.05 -7.60 16.78
C THR A 45 -3.40 -7.74 17.50
N PRO A 46 -3.79 -6.90 18.47
CA PRO A 46 -5.09 -7.03 19.13
C PRO A 46 -6.29 -6.75 18.21
N LEU A 47 -6.10 -6.01 17.11
CA LEU A 47 -7.17 -5.67 16.18
C LEU A 47 -7.45 -6.78 15.16
N ARG A 48 -6.52 -7.71 14.94
CA ARG A 48 -6.63 -8.75 13.90
C ARG A 48 -7.88 -9.64 14.01
N ALA A 49 -8.39 -9.86 15.21
CA ALA A 49 -9.59 -10.67 15.43
C ALA A 49 -10.89 -9.93 15.11
N SER A 50 -10.84 -8.61 14.97
CA SER A 50 -12.02 -7.76 14.77
C SER A 50 -12.26 -7.37 13.32
N TYR A 51 -11.29 -7.63 12.42
CA TYR A 51 -11.35 -7.21 11.03
C TYR A 51 -10.99 -8.36 10.09
N ASP A 52 -11.72 -8.51 8.99
CA ASP A 52 -11.40 -9.45 7.92
C ASP A 52 -10.12 -9.04 7.18
N TYR A 53 -9.93 -7.73 7.00
CA TYR A 53 -8.76 -7.14 6.35
C TYR A 53 -8.29 -5.89 7.09
N ILE A 54 -6.97 -5.71 7.19
CA ILE A 54 -6.32 -4.47 7.62
C ILE A 54 -5.42 -4.01 6.47
N LEU A 55 -5.80 -2.91 5.83
CA LEU A 55 -5.04 -2.31 4.73
C LEU A 55 -4.15 -1.20 5.29
N ILE A 56 -2.86 -1.26 5.01
CA ILE A 56 -1.88 -0.26 5.43
C ILE A 56 -1.42 0.50 4.19
N ASP A 57 -1.90 1.74 4.05
CA ASP A 57 -1.42 2.65 3.00
C ASP A 57 -0.07 3.23 3.39
N CYS A 58 0.93 3.05 2.52
CA CYS A 58 2.31 3.40 2.79
C CYS A 58 2.81 4.51 1.88
N SER A 59 3.61 5.41 2.45
CA SER A 59 4.42 6.35 1.67
C SER A 59 5.38 5.59 0.73
N PRO A 60 5.72 6.13 -0.44
CA PRO A 60 6.73 5.54 -1.33
C PRO A 60 8.16 5.58 -0.76
N SER A 61 8.37 6.21 0.40
CA SER A 61 9.65 6.19 1.10
C SER A 61 9.92 4.81 1.69
N LEU A 62 11.18 4.40 1.74
CA LEU A 62 11.62 3.15 2.37
C LEU A 62 12.16 3.40 3.79
N GLY A 63 11.54 4.33 4.52
CA GLY A 63 11.86 4.70 5.90
C GLY A 63 11.35 3.68 6.92
N LEU A 64 11.58 3.97 8.20
CA LEU A 64 11.23 3.09 9.32
C LEU A 64 9.73 2.83 9.42
N ILE A 65 8.88 3.79 9.00
CA ILE A 65 7.42 3.61 8.96
C ILE A 65 7.05 2.51 7.95
N THR A 66 7.62 2.54 6.74
CA THR A 66 7.37 1.51 5.72
C THR A 66 7.93 0.14 6.15
N ILE A 67 9.08 0.12 6.82
CA ILE A 67 9.63 -1.12 7.41
C ILE A 67 8.64 -1.71 8.43
N ASN A 68 8.07 -0.89 9.31
CA ASN A 68 7.04 -1.29 10.26
C ASN A 68 5.80 -1.86 9.56
N ALA A 69 5.32 -1.22 8.51
CA ALA A 69 4.17 -1.68 7.74
C ALA A 69 4.43 -3.07 7.13
N LEU A 70 5.56 -3.26 6.46
CA LEU A 70 5.94 -4.55 5.86
C LEU A 70 6.20 -5.64 6.92
N THR A 71 6.72 -5.27 8.08
CA THR A 71 6.95 -6.22 9.20
C THR A 71 5.63 -6.66 9.83
N ALA A 72 4.61 -5.81 9.84
CA ALA A 72 3.29 -6.09 10.38
C ALA A 72 2.36 -6.84 9.41
N SER A 73 2.66 -6.82 8.10
CA SER A 73 1.78 -7.33 7.04
C SER A 73 1.96 -8.82 6.79
N ASP A 74 0.91 -9.48 6.32
CA ASP A 74 0.93 -10.87 5.82
C ASP A 74 1.32 -10.90 4.34
N SER A 75 0.89 -9.88 3.58
CA SER A 75 1.20 -9.73 2.16
C SER A 75 1.28 -8.26 1.75
N VAL A 76 1.84 -8.02 0.57
CA VAL A 76 1.97 -6.68 -0.02
C VAL A 76 1.41 -6.67 -1.44
N ILE A 77 0.51 -5.73 -1.72
CA ILE A 77 0.08 -5.37 -3.07
C ILE A 77 0.97 -4.22 -3.54
N ILE A 78 1.52 -4.34 -4.74
CA ILE A 78 2.42 -3.34 -5.33
C ILE A 78 1.68 -2.61 -6.45
N PRO A 79 1.17 -1.39 -6.21
CA PRO A 79 0.60 -0.58 -7.28
C PRO A 79 1.71 -0.07 -8.21
N VAL A 80 1.50 -0.24 -9.51
CA VAL A 80 2.46 0.11 -10.56
C VAL A 80 1.79 1.07 -11.54
N GLN A 81 2.23 2.31 -11.58
CA GLN A 81 1.79 3.24 -12.58
C GLN A 81 2.34 2.84 -13.96
N CYS A 82 1.50 2.87 -15.00
CA CYS A 82 1.90 2.53 -16.36
C CYS A 82 2.69 3.68 -17.03
N GLU A 83 3.82 4.06 -16.39
CA GLU A 83 4.72 5.15 -16.78
C GLU A 83 6.19 4.70 -16.83
N PHE A 84 7.07 5.51 -17.44
CA PHE A 84 8.44 5.12 -17.81
C PHE A 84 9.31 4.56 -16.66
N PHE A 85 9.22 5.14 -15.47
CA PHE A 85 10.08 4.73 -14.34
C PHE A 85 9.53 3.58 -13.49
N ALA A 86 8.43 2.97 -13.91
CA ALA A 86 7.75 1.93 -13.13
C ALA A 86 8.68 0.76 -12.75
N LEU A 87 9.39 0.21 -13.72
CA LEU A 87 10.25 -0.97 -13.50
C LEU A 87 11.44 -0.70 -12.58
N GLU A 88 12.03 0.50 -12.63
CA GLU A 88 13.11 0.88 -11.72
C GLU A 88 12.62 0.96 -10.27
N GLY A 89 11.44 1.55 -10.05
CA GLY A 89 10.80 1.61 -8.75
C GLY A 89 10.51 0.23 -8.16
N ILE A 90 9.99 -0.67 -8.98
CA ILE A 90 9.72 -2.07 -8.60
C ILE A 90 10.99 -2.77 -8.13
N ALA A 91 12.09 -2.66 -8.87
CA ALA A 91 13.34 -3.34 -8.53
C ALA A 91 13.88 -2.92 -7.14
N LYS A 92 13.82 -1.63 -6.81
CA LYS A 92 14.20 -1.10 -5.51
C LYS A 92 13.31 -1.64 -4.39
N LEU A 93 11.99 -1.64 -4.61
CA LEU A 93 11.02 -2.17 -3.64
C LEU A 93 11.19 -3.67 -3.40
N LEU A 94 11.38 -4.47 -4.46
CA LEU A 94 11.60 -5.91 -4.33
C LEU A 94 12.85 -6.24 -3.51
N ASN A 95 13.93 -5.46 -3.67
CA ASN A 95 15.13 -5.63 -2.85
C ASN A 95 14.83 -5.35 -1.38
N THR A 96 14.06 -4.30 -1.06
CA THR A 96 13.64 -3.99 0.30
C THR A 96 12.76 -5.10 0.88
N ILE A 97 11.78 -5.59 0.14
CA ILE A 97 10.93 -6.72 0.56
C ILE A 97 11.79 -7.96 0.87
N LYS A 98 12.81 -8.25 0.03
CA LYS A 98 13.75 -9.35 0.27
C LYS A 98 14.49 -9.19 1.59
N ILE A 99 14.98 -8.00 1.92
CA ILE A 99 15.67 -7.70 3.17
C ILE A 99 14.71 -7.90 4.35
N ILE A 100 13.49 -7.38 4.28
CA ILE A 100 12.46 -7.55 5.31
C ILE A 100 12.14 -9.03 5.53
N LYS A 101 11.94 -9.80 4.46
CA LYS A 101 11.69 -11.24 4.55
C LYS A 101 12.84 -12.00 5.22
N SER A 102 14.07 -11.60 4.96
CA SER A 102 15.24 -12.30 5.49
C SER A 102 15.47 -12.01 6.98
N ASN A 103 15.09 -10.83 7.48
CA ASN A 103 15.50 -10.36 8.81
C ASN A 103 14.35 -10.13 9.79
N LEU A 104 13.16 -9.75 9.31
CA LEU A 104 12.08 -9.24 10.15
C LEU A 104 10.76 -10.02 9.99
N ASN A 105 10.38 -10.35 8.75
CA ASN A 105 9.11 -11.01 8.48
C ASN A 105 9.24 -12.09 7.38
N PRO A 106 9.72 -13.29 7.72
CA PRO A 106 9.90 -14.38 6.74
C PRO A 106 8.60 -14.83 6.06
N ALA A 107 7.45 -14.59 6.70
CA ALA A 107 6.14 -14.97 6.19
C ALA A 107 5.56 -13.97 5.16
N LEU A 108 6.14 -12.77 5.02
CA LEU A 108 5.65 -11.75 4.10
C LEU A 108 5.61 -12.28 2.66
N ARG A 109 4.48 -12.14 2.00
CA ARG A 109 4.28 -12.56 0.61
C ARG A 109 4.06 -11.33 -0.29
N ILE A 110 4.39 -11.45 -1.56
CA ILE A 110 3.89 -10.54 -2.58
C ILE A 110 2.54 -11.10 -3.02
N GLU A 111 1.47 -10.35 -2.79
CA GLU A 111 0.12 -10.70 -3.22
C GLU A 111 -0.03 -10.49 -4.71
N GLY A 112 0.52 -9.39 -5.22
CA GLY A 112 0.56 -9.14 -6.64
C GLY A 112 0.92 -7.70 -7.00
N PHE A 113 1.06 -7.49 -8.31
CA PHE A 113 1.27 -6.18 -8.93
C PHE A 113 -0.05 -5.68 -9.51
N LEU A 114 -0.51 -4.51 -9.06
CA LEU A 114 -1.72 -3.87 -9.53
C LEU A 114 -1.35 -2.73 -10.49
N LEU A 115 -1.64 -2.91 -11.78
CA LEU A 115 -1.42 -1.87 -12.78
C LEU A 115 -2.41 -0.73 -12.59
N THR A 116 -1.90 0.49 -12.48
CA THR A 116 -2.69 1.70 -12.24
C THR A 116 -2.38 2.78 -13.26
N MET A 117 -3.24 3.80 -13.32
CA MET A 117 -3.10 4.93 -14.27
C MET A 117 -2.96 4.47 -15.72
N TYR A 118 -3.53 3.32 -16.05
CA TYR A 118 -3.47 2.77 -17.39
C TYR A 118 -4.30 3.59 -18.36
N ASP A 119 -3.72 3.92 -19.51
CA ASP A 119 -4.43 4.54 -20.64
C ASP A 119 -4.09 3.77 -21.92
N GLY A 120 -5.03 2.96 -22.42
CA GLY A 120 -4.86 2.13 -23.61
C GLY A 120 -4.68 2.93 -24.93
N ARG A 121 -4.84 4.25 -24.90
CA ARG A 121 -4.55 5.13 -26.04
C ARG A 121 -3.06 5.49 -26.12
N LEU A 122 -2.33 5.31 -25.03
CA LEU A 122 -0.90 5.64 -24.92
C LEU A 122 -0.03 4.40 -25.17
N ARG A 123 0.79 4.46 -26.22
CA ARG A 123 1.74 3.38 -26.54
C ARG A 123 2.66 3.03 -25.36
N LEU A 124 3.13 4.04 -24.63
CA LEU A 124 3.97 3.83 -23.46
C LEU A 124 3.24 3.03 -22.38
N SER A 125 1.98 3.36 -22.10
CA SER A 125 1.19 2.66 -21.09
C SER A 125 1.00 1.18 -21.44
N MET A 126 0.73 0.87 -22.71
CA MET A 126 0.65 -0.51 -23.19
C MET A 126 1.99 -1.24 -23.08
N GLN A 127 3.10 -0.58 -23.45
CA GLN A 127 4.44 -1.18 -23.36
C GLN A 127 4.82 -1.51 -21.89
N VAL A 128 4.54 -0.62 -20.94
CA VAL A 128 4.80 -0.87 -19.51
C VAL A 128 3.93 -2.02 -19.00
N HIS A 129 2.64 -2.03 -19.35
CA HIS A 129 1.73 -3.13 -19.02
C HIS A 129 2.28 -4.47 -19.49
N ASP A 130 2.67 -4.59 -20.76
CA ASP A 130 3.16 -5.84 -21.35
C ASP A 130 4.50 -6.26 -20.73
N GLU A 131 5.37 -5.30 -20.41
CA GLU A 131 6.67 -5.55 -19.79
C GLU A 131 6.51 -6.06 -18.35
N VAL A 132 5.62 -5.46 -17.56
CA VAL A 132 5.32 -5.91 -16.18
C VAL A 132 4.72 -7.32 -16.22
N ARG A 133 3.77 -7.59 -17.12
CA ARG A 133 3.20 -8.94 -17.28
C ARG A 133 4.26 -9.97 -17.73
N ARG A 134 5.17 -9.60 -18.62
CA ARG A 134 6.25 -10.49 -19.06
C ARG A 134 7.20 -10.87 -17.93
N HIS A 135 7.53 -9.93 -17.03
CA HIS A 135 8.48 -10.17 -15.95
C HIS A 135 7.86 -10.87 -14.74
N PHE A 136 6.62 -10.57 -14.42
CA PHE A 136 5.99 -11.01 -13.16
C PHE A 136 4.87 -12.04 -13.35
N GLY A 137 4.44 -12.28 -14.60
CA GLY A 137 3.49 -13.35 -14.94
C GLY A 137 2.24 -13.34 -14.09
N ASP A 138 1.97 -14.47 -13.45
CA ASP A 138 0.78 -14.72 -12.62
C ASP A 138 0.70 -13.84 -11.36
N LEU A 139 1.77 -13.14 -11.00
CA LEU A 139 1.74 -12.16 -9.91
C LEU A 139 1.13 -10.82 -10.35
N VAL A 140 0.82 -10.61 -11.62
CA VAL A 140 0.15 -9.38 -12.07
C VAL A 140 -1.35 -9.62 -12.06
N PHE A 141 -2.09 -8.79 -11.29
CA PHE A 141 -3.54 -8.87 -11.28
C PHE A 141 -4.14 -8.68 -12.67
N ASP A 142 -5.21 -9.41 -12.97
CA ASP A 142 -5.96 -9.21 -14.21
C ASP A 142 -6.68 -7.86 -14.24
N THR A 143 -7.08 -7.38 -13.07
CA THR A 143 -7.66 -6.06 -12.89
C THR A 143 -6.62 -4.97 -13.14
N VAL A 144 -6.99 -3.99 -13.95
CA VAL A 144 -6.19 -2.80 -14.24
C VAL A 144 -6.99 -1.56 -13.87
N ILE A 145 -6.39 -0.64 -13.12
CA ILE A 145 -7.03 0.65 -12.77
C ILE A 145 -6.71 1.67 -13.85
N ALA A 146 -7.73 2.05 -14.60
CA ALA A 146 -7.59 3.04 -15.66
C ALA A 146 -7.31 4.45 -15.11
N ARG A 147 -6.62 5.28 -15.90
CA ARG A 147 -6.49 6.70 -15.60
C ARG A 147 -7.87 7.35 -15.68
N ASN A 148 -8.33 7.89 -14.56
CA ASN A 148 -9.65 8.51 -14.48
C ASN A 148 -9.60 9.77 -13.59
N VAL A 149 -10.12 10.87 -14.10
CA VAL A 149 -10.18 12.16 -13.39
C VAL A 149 -11.07 12.07 -12.15
N ARG A 150 -12.13 11.24 -12.19
CA ARG A 150 -13.03 11.04 -11.05
C ARG A 150 -12.32 10.50 -9.81
N LEU A 151 -11.32 9.63 -10.00
CA LEU A 151 -10.47 9.15 -8.91
C LEU A 151 -9.67 10.27 -8.23
N SER A 152 -9.31 11.31 -8.98
CA SER A 152 -8.61 12.48 -8.44
C SER A 152 -9.57 13.50 -7.80
N GLU A 153 -10.82 13.54 -8.22
CA GLU A 153 -11.85 14.44 -7.69
C GLU A 153 -12.45 13.92 -6.37
N ALA A 154 -12.70 12.63 -6.26
CA ALA A 154 -13.38 12.00 -5.12
C ALA A 154 -12.80 12.42 -3.74
N PRO A 155 -11.47 12.47 -3.52
CA PRO A 155 -10.90 12.92 -2.24
C PRO A 155 -11.26 14.37 -1.88
N SER A 156 -11.43 15.27 -2.87
CA SER A 156 -11.82 16.66 -2.60
C SER A 156 -13.25 16.79 -2.06
N HIS A 157 -14.07 15.75 -2.25
CA HIS A 157 -15.42 15.64 -1.71
C HIS A 157 -15.48 14.79 -0.43
N GLY A 158 -14.34 14.29 0.06
CA GLY A 158 -14.28 13.40 1.22
C GLY A 158 -14.99 12.07 1.03
N LEU A 159 -15.11 11.61 -0.23
CA LEU A 159 -15.82 10.39 -0.60
C LEU A 159 -14.87 9.38 -1.27
N PRO A 160 -15.06 8.07 -1.02
CA PRO A 160 -14.42 7.06 -1.84
C PRO A 160 -15.04 7.03 -3.24
N ILE A 161 -14.28 6.56 -4.23
CA ILE A 161 -14.74 6.52 -5.63
C ILE A 161 -16.03 5.73 -5.79
N SER A 162 -16.21 4.66 -5.04
CA SER A 162 -17.43 3.83 -5.06
C SER A 162 -18.71 4.58 -4.67
N MET A 163 -18.59 5.70 -3.95
CA MET A 163 -19.71 6.57 -3.59
C MET A 163 -19.77 7.83 -4.45
N TYR A 164 -18.61 8.31 -4.93
CA TYR A 164 -18.52 9.53 -5.74
C TYR A 164 -18.97 9.28 -7.19
N ASP A 165 -18.46 8.22 -7.80
CA ASP A 165 -18.81 7.78 -9.15
C ASP A 165 -18.72 6.24 -9.25
N PRO A 166 -19.80 5.53 -8.89
CA PRO A 166 -19.81 4.06 -8.85
C PRO A 166 -19.57 3.36 -10.19
N LEU A 167 -19.68 4.11 -11.29
CA LEU A 167 -19.49 3.58 -12.64
C LEU A 167 -18.10 3.90 -13.22
N SER A 168 -17.24 4.50 -12.45
CA SER A 168 -15.90 4.95 -12.85
C SER A 168 -14.93 3.79 -13.02
#